data_d79703c8a7ee50be378dcd7b9ae82699
#
_entry.id   d79703c8a7ee50be378dcd7b9ae82699
#
_cell.length_a   1.000
_cell.length_b   1.000
_cell.length_c   1.000
_cell.angle_alpha   90.00
_cell.angle_beta   90.00
_cell.angle_gamma   90.00
#
_symmetry.space_group_name_H-M   'P 1'
#
loop_
_entity.id
_entity.type
_entity.pdbx_description
1 polymer ?
#
loop_
_entity_poly.entity_id
_entity_poly.type
_entity_poly.pdbx_seq_one_letter_code
_entity_poly.pdbx_strand_id
1 'polypeptide(L)'
;METLTEKPLVLFVLHLPPPVHGASMMGKYIHDSQIINNAFDCKYFNLTLAKNLQDIGKGGLRKLIDFIKQITVLRSVIKAENPNLCYVTPNAKGGAFYKDFLIVMMLKAMGQKVVIHYHNKGVSTRQNKVIDNFLYRHFFKDLKVILLADTLYDDVRKYIKKENVYICPNGIPATIGLKKKEHDGFNILFLSNMMREKGVWDLVDACKILKEKGLNFHCHFVGKWSDISEKTFNDRINALGLQNYVNAYGAKYGEDKNEFFQIADVFVFPTFYHNETFGLVLLEAMQYSIACISTDEGGVPSVIENEKTGFIIGKNQPIILSDKLDLLIKNPNLCNEMGNAGRKKFEQEFTLNQFEKRITGILNDAVAK
;
A
#
# COMPACT_ATOMS: atom_id res chain seq x y z
N MET A 1 6.84 40.57 21.10
CA MET A 1 6.15 39.39 21.68
C MET A 1 5.49 38.71 20.49
N GLU A 2 6.14 37.69 19.93
CA GLU A 2 5.46 36.82 18.98
C GLU A 2 4.35 36.08 19.73
N THR A 3 3.11 36.32 19.36
CA THR A 3 1.99 35.53 19.83
C THR A 3 2.26 34.11 19.37
N LEU A 4 2.62 33.24 20.30
CA LEU A 4 2.63 31.79 20.09
C LEU A 4 1.19 31.42 19.64
N THR A 5 0.96 31.36 18.33
CA THR A 5 -0.30 30.84 17.81
C THR A 5 -0.41 29.39 18.27
N GLU A 6 -1.44 29.10 19.06
CA GLU A 6 -1.68 27.73 19.50
C GLU A 6 -1.75 26.82 18.29
N LYS A 7 -1.03 25.68 18.35
CA LYS A 7 -1.05 24.71 17.27
C LYS A 7 -2.48 24.17 17.11
N PRO A 8 -2.98 24.03 15.88
CA PRO A 8 -4.30 23.41 15.68
C PRO A 8 -4.31 21.99 16.19
N LEU A 9 -5.35 21.62 16.92
CA LEU A 9 -5.54 20.28 17.44
C LEU A 9 -6.11 19.38 16.34
N VAL A 10 -5.38 18.30 16.02
CA VAL A 10 -5.79 17.27 15.07
C VAL A 10 -6.02 15.93 15.77
N LEU A 11 -7.23 15.40 15.67
CA LEU A 11 -7.56 14.08 16.16
C LEU A 11 -7.36 13.04 15.04
N PHE A 12 -6.36 12.19 15.20
CA PHE A 12 -6.06 11.09 14.30
C PHE A 12 -6.80 9.82 14.70
N VAL A 13 -7.80 9.45 13.91
CA VAL A 13 -8.62 8.23 14.07
C VAL A 13 -8.15 7.22 13.03
N LEU A 14 -7.22 6.34 13.39
CA LEU A 14 -6.47 5.55 12.44
C LEU A 14 -6.15 4.13 12.96
N HIS A 15 -5.69 3.26 12.07
CA HIS A 15 -5.26 1.92 12.43
C HIS A 15 -3.79 1.93 12.86
N LEU A 16 -3.50 1.36 14.03
CA LEU A 16 -2.14 1.11 14.53
C LEU A 16 -1.86 -0.39 14.64
N PRO A 17 -0.61 -0.83 14.45
CA PRO A 17 -0.24 -2.21 14.72
C PRO A 17 -0.35 -2.56 16.23
N PRO A 18 -0.58 -3.83 16.62
CA PRO A 18 -0.90 -4.97 15.77
C PRO A 18 -2.34 -4.96 15.25
N PRO A 19 -2.67 -5.67 14.14
CA PRO A 19 -1.79 -6.45 13.29
C PRO A 19 -1.01 -5.59 12.30
N VAL A 20 0.16 -6.10 11.84
CA VAL A 20 1.02 -5.41 10.87
C VAL A 20 0.48 -5.62 9.46
N HIS A 21 0.08 -4.53 8.80
CA HIS A 21 -0.30 -4.46 7.39
C HIS A 21 -0.07 -3.03 6.87
N GLY A 22 -0.14 -2.82 5.55
CA GLY A 22 0.21 -1.53 4.93
C GLY A 22 -0.43 -0.31 5.60
N ALA A 23 -1.76 -0.33 5.82
CA ALA A 23 -2.47 0.80 6.45
C ALA A 23 -2.05 1.02 7.91
N SER A 24 -1.84 -0.05 8.71
CA SER A 24 -1.41 0.11 10.11
C SER A 24 0.03 0.60 10.22
N MET A 25 0.90 0.23 9.27
CA MET A 25 2.26 0.76 9.20
C MET A 25 2.27 2.26 8.86
N MET A 26 1.43 2.69 7.89
CA MET A 26 1.28 4.12 7.60
C MET A 26 0.72 4.88 8.82
N GLY A 27 -0.25 4.29 9.54
CA GLY A 27 -0.75 4.84 10.79
C GLY A 27 0.36 5.00 11.85
N LYS A 28 1.25 4.01 11.97
CA LYS A 28 2.40 4.07 12.86
C LYS A 28 3.38 5.18 12.43
N TYR A 29 3.66 5.34 11.14
CA TYR A 29 4.53 6.40 10.67
C TYR A 29 3.96 7.80 10.94
N ILE A 30 2.63 7.98 10.78
CA ILE A 30 1.96 9.23 11.16
C ILE A 30 2.08 9.48 12.67
N HIS A 31 1.80 8.46 13.49
CA HIS A 31 1.86 8.57 14.95
C HIS A 31 3.26 8.95 15.45
N ASP A 32 4.31 8.33 14.91
CA ASP A 32 5.68 8.50 15.34
C ASP A 32 6.39 9.70 14.66
N SER A 33 5.73 10.38 13.72
CA SER A 33 6.29 11.47 12.94
C SER A 33 6.57 12.72 13.78
N GLN A 34 7.84 13.11 13.88
CA GLN A 34 8.21 14.38 14.51
C GLN A 34 7.70 15.59 13.71
N ILE A 35 7.66 15.51 12.36
CA ILE A 35 7.20 16.61 11.50
C ILE A 35 5.74 16.91 11.80
N ILE A 36 4.88 15.89 11.86
CA ILE A 36 3.44 16.04 12.12
C ILE A 36 3.22 16.51 13.56
N ASN A 37 3.84 15.85 14.54
CA ASN A 37 3.68 16.18 15.97
C ASN A 37 4.26 17.55 16.33
N ASN A 38 5.19 18.09 15.55
CA ASN A 38 5.67 19.46 15.73
C ASN A 38 4.75 20.49 15.06
N ALA A 39 4.02 20.14 14.01
CA ALA A 39 3.12 21.04 13.30
C ALA A 39 1.76 21.19 14.00
N PHE A 40 1.28 20.17 14.69
CA PHE A 40 -0.06 20.10 15.28
C PHE A 40 0.01 19.71 16.76
N ASP A 41 -1.04 20.05 17.52
CA ASP A 41 -1.38 19.33 18.76
C ASP A 41 -2.09 18.03 18.35
N CYS A 42 -1.42 16.88 18.54
CA CYS A 42 -1.86 15.60 18.00
C CYS A 42 -2.48 14.72 19.08
N LYS A 43 -3.72 14.28 18.84
CA LYS A 43 -4.37 13.24 19.63
C LYS A 43 -4.59 12.01 18.75
N TYR A 44 -4.38 10.82 19.28
CA TYR A 44 -4.45 9.58 18.52
C TYR A 44 -5.50 8.63 19.09
N PHE A 45 -6.37 8.12 18.21
CA PHE A 45 -7.39 7.16 18.54
C PHE A 45 -7.26 5.92 17.63
N ASN A 46 -6.95 4.76 18.21
CA ASN A 46 -6.75 3.53 17.45
C ASN A 46 -8.07 2.83 17.10
N LEU A 47 -8.33 2.68 15.79
CA LEU A 47 -9.50 1.97 15.24
C LEU A 47 -9.36 0.44 15.26
N THR A 48 -8.19 -0.09 15.56
CA THR A 48 -7.92 -1.53 15.45
C THR A 48 -8.63 -2.30 16.55
N LEU A 49 -9.61 -3.15 16.15
CA LEU A 49 -10.29 -4.08 17.06
C LEU A 49 -9.73 -5.50 16.97
N ALA A 50 -9.01 -5.82 15.88
CA ALA A 50 -8.45 -7.15 15.67
C ALA A 50 -7.07 -7.25 16.33
N LYS A 51 -6.83 -8.29 17.14
CA LYS A 51 -5.51 -8.54 17.75
C LYS A 51 -4.54 -9.23 16.78
N ASN A 52 -5.06 -10.04 15.83
CA ASN A 52 -4.28 -10.79 14.85
C ASN A 52 -4.87 -10.65 13.45
N LEU A 53 -4.06 -10.88 12.40
CA LEU A 53 -4.51 -10.84 11.01
C LEU A 53 -5.65 -11.84 10.72
N GLN A 54 -5.64 -12.99 11.39
CA GLN A 54 -6.67 -14.03 11.24
C GLN A 54 -8.05 -13.64 11.82
N ASP A 55 -8.10 -12.62 12.68
CA ASP A 55 -9.32 -12.13 13.33
C ASP A 55 -9.99 -11.02 12.51
N ILE A 56 -9.35 -10.53 11.46
CA ILE A 56 -9.89 -9.52 10.57
C ILE A 56 -11.09 -10.12 9.82
N GLY A 57 -12.23 -9.42 9.88
CA GLY A 57 -13.47 -9.85 9.20
C GLY A 57 -14.33 -10.88 9.92
N LYS A 58 -13.86 -11.52 11.00
CA LYS A 58 -14.70 -12.41 11.81
C LYS A 58 -15.62 -11.58 12.72
N GLY A 59 -16.95 -11.74 12.57
CA GLY A 59 -17.99 -11.08 13.38
C GLY A 59 -18.16 -11.75 14.75
N GLY A 60 -19.01 -11.16 15.61
CA GLY A 60 -19.45 -11.71 16.90
C GLY A 60 -19.98 -10.61 17.82
N LEU A 61 -20.86 -11.00 18.75
CA LEU A 61 -21.51 -10.06 19.71
C LEU A 61 -20.45 -9.28 20.53
N ARG A 62 -19.38 -9.93 20.92
CA ARG A 62 -18.27 -9.27 21.65
C ARG A 62 -17.66 -8.11 20.86
N LYS A 63 -17.42 -8.30 19.55
CA LYS A 63 -16.89 -7.22 18.70
C LYS A 63 -17.87 -6.06 18.53
N LEU A 64 -19.18 -6.33 18.54
CA LEU A 64 -20.18 -5.27 18.52
C LEU A 64 -20.15 -4.45 19.82
N ILE A 65 -20.06 -5.10 20.97
CA ILE A 65 -19.92 -4.44 22.27
C ILE A 65 -18.64 -3.60 22.33
N ASP A 66 -17.51 -4.17 21.89
CA ASP A 66 -16.22 -3.46 21.85
C ASP A 66 -16.29 -2.24 20.91
N PHE A 67 -16.99 -2.36 19.78
CA PHE A 67 -17.22 -1.25 18.87
C PHE A 67 -18.08 -0.14 19.47
N ILE A 68 -19.17 -0.49 20.19
CA ILE A 68 -20.03 0.49 20.88
C ILE A 68 -19.22 1.24 21.95
N LYS A 69 -18.41 0.51 22.74
CA LYS A 69 -17.49 1.13 23.72
C LYS A 69 -16.53 2.08 23.04
N GLN A 70 -15.94 1.66 21.90
CA GLN A 70 -15.00 2.47 21.13
C GLN A 70 -15.65 3.79 20.65
N ILE A 71 -16.86 3.74 20.09
CA ILE A 71 -17.62 4.94 19.71
C ILE A 71 -17.89 5.86 20.90
N THR A 72 -18.27 5.29 22.04
CA THR A 72 -18.56 6.07 23.25
C THR A 72 -17.32 6.81 23.76
N VAL A 73 -16.16 6.12 23.79
CA VAL A 73 -14.87 6.73 24.17
C VAL A 73 -14.46 7.81 23.18
N LEU A 74 -14.55 7.53 21.86
CA LEU A 74 -14.22 8.51 20.82
C LEU A 74 -15.09 9.77 20.95
N ARG A 75 -16.41 9.60 21.20
CA ARG A 75 -17.34 10.72 21.42
C ARG A 75 -16.93 11.56 22.63
N SER A 76 -16.49 10.93 23.73
CA SER A 76 -16.04 11.62 24.92
C SER A 76 -14.76 12.42 24.66
N VAL A 77 -13.81 11.83 23.93
CA VAL A 77 -12.57 12.51 23.51
C VAL A 77 -12.89 13.76 22.68
N ILE A 78 -13.78 13.64 21.68
CA ILE A 78 -14.15 14.78 20.82
C ILE A 78 -14.79 15.90 21.63
N LYS A 79 -15.67 15.57 22.59
CA LYS A 79 -16.31 16.58 23.44
C LYS A 79 -15.33 17.29 24.38
N ALA A 80 -14.34 16.58 24.89
CA ALA A 80 -13.33 17.12 25.79
C ALA A 80 -12.29 17.98 25.06
N GLU A 81 -11.82 17.51 23.91
CA GLU A 81 -10.69 18.11 23.20
C GLU A 81 -11.14 19.13 22.14
N ASN A 82 -12.37 19.00 21.59
CA ASN A 82 -12.93 19.86 20.52
C ASN A 82 -11.95 20.10 19.36
N PRO A 83 -11.49 19.05 18.63
CA PRO A 83 -10.43 19.16 17.64
C PRO A 83 -10.81 20.08 16.46
N ASN A 84 -9.81 20.80 15.92
CA ASN A 84 -9.96 21.62 14.73
C ASN A 84 -10.18 20.76 13.46
N LEU A 85 -9.67 19.52 13.46
CA LEU A 85 -9.77 18.57 12.37
C LEU A 85 -9.74 17.13 12.88
N CYS A 86 -10.59 16.28 12.34
CA CYS A 86 -10.53 14.83 12.50
C CYS A 86 -9.96 14.19 11.22
N TYR A 87 -8.80 13.57 11.33
CA TYR A 87 -8.20 12.75 10.27
C TYR A 87 -8.58 11.30 10.49
N VAL A 88 -9.20 10.65 9.47
CA VAL A 88 -9.73 9.29 9.60
C VAL A 88 -9.19 8.40 8.48
N THR A 89 -8.78 7.16 8.81
CA THR A 89 -8.37 6.14 7.83
C THR A 89 -9.43 5.03 7.72
N PRO A 90 -10.53 5.25 6.99
CA PRO A 90 -11.63 4.29 6.91
C PRO A 90 -11.36 3.17 5.91
N ASN A 91 -12.15 2.10 6.03
CA ASN A 91 -12.23 1.06 5.02
C ASN A 91 -13.21 1.44 3.90
N ALA A 92 -12.88 1.06 2.66
CA ALA A 92 -13.67 1.43 1.48
C ALA A 92 -14.93 0.57 1.30
N LYS A 93 -14.97 -0.65 1.85
CA LYS A 93 -16.07 -1.60 1.59
C LYS A 93 -16.28 -2.64 2.69
N GLY A 94 -17.39 -3.34 2.61
CA GLY A 94 -17.74 -4.48 3.47
C GLY A 94 -18.09 -4.10 4.90
N GLY A 95 -18.08 -5.08 5.81
CA GLY A 95 -18.45 -4.86 7.21
C GLY A 95 -17.58 -3.85 7.96
N ALA A 96 -16.32 -3.71 7.54
CA ALA A 96 -15.43 -2.69 8.09
C ALA A 96 -15.88 -1.28 7.70
N PHE A 97 -16.29 -1.06 6.43
CA PHE A 97 -16.86 0.21 5.99
C PHE A 97 -18.11 0.60 6.80
N TYR A 98 -19.01 -0.33 7.10
CA TYR A 98 -20.23 0.02 7.86
C TYR A 98 -19.92 0.53 9.27
N LYS A 99 -18.90 0.00 9.94
CA LYS A 99 -18.42 0.53 11.22
C LYS A 99 -17.81 1.92 11.06
N ASP A 100 -16.95 2.09 10.09
CA ASP A 100 -16.26 3.36 9.83
C ASP A 100 -17.26 4.43 9.36
N PHE A 101 -18.32 4.04 8.63
CA PHE A 101 -19.45 4.89 8.29
C PHE A 101 -20.10 5.50 9.55
N LEU A 102 -20.39 4.69 10.57
CA LEU A 102 -21.00 5.16 11.81
C LEU A 102 -20.08 6.15 12.54
N ILE A 103 -18.76 5.89 12.55
CA ILE A 103 -17.77 6.82 13.12
C ILE A 103 -17.80 8.16 12.39
N VAL A 104 -17.69 8.16 11.06
CA VAL A 104 -17.65 9.39 10.26
C VAL A 104 -18.98 10.16 10.39
N MET A 105 -20.12 9.47 10.39
CA MET A 105 -21.44 10.12 10.59
C MET A 105 -21.57 10.73 11.98
N MET A 106 -21.02 10.08 13.02
CA MET A 106 -20.98 10.65 14.38
C MET A 106 -20.11 11.92 14.41
N LEU A 107 -18.92 11.90 13.80
CA LEU A 107 -18.05 13.08 13.71
C LEU A 107 -18.77 14.26 13.03
N LYS A 108 -19.43 14.01 11.89
CA LYS A 108 -20.23 15.02 11.19
C LYS A 108 -21.38 15.54 12.04
N ALA A 109 -22.12 14.66 12.71
CA ALA A 109 -23.24 15.04 13.57
C ALA A 109 -22.79 15.88 14.79
N MET A 110 -21.51 15.75 15.19
CA MET A 110 -20.88 16.58 16.22
C MET A 110 -20.29 17.90 15.66
N GLY A 111 -20.47 18.20 14.36
CA GLY A 111 -19.98 19.41 13.71
C GLY A 111 -18.49 19.42 13.42
N GLN A 112 -17.81 18.26 13.47
CA GLN A 112 -16.37 18.20 13.25
C GLN A 112 -16.00 18.30 11.78
N LYS A 113 -14.93 19.04 11.45
CA LYS A 113 -14.28 18.96 10.15
C LYS A 113 -13.62 17.59 10.02
N VAL A 114 -13.86 16.89 8.90
CA VAL A 114 -13.35 15.53 8.69
C VAL A 114 -12.61 15.46 7.37
N VAL A 115 -11.38 14.94 7.40
CA VAL A 115 -10.63 14.50 6.23
C VAL A 115 -10.42 13.00 6.31
N ILE A 116 -10.70 12.28 5.22
CA ILE A 116 -10.48 10.83 5.17
C ILE A 116 -9.29 10.50 4.28
N HIS A 117 -8.51 9.50 4.68
CA HIS A 117 -7.36 9.00 3.90
C HIS A 117 -7.54 7.52 3.61
N TYR A 118 -7.75 7.17 2.34
CA TYR A 118 -7.90 5.79 1.92
C TYR A 118 -6.56 5.11 1.67
N HIS A 119 -6.29 4.04 2.41
CA HIS A 119 -5.21 3.08 2.17
C HIS A 119 -5.71 1.78 1.52
N ASN A 120 -6.95 1.75 1.10
CA ASN A 120 -7.62 0.64 0.44
C ASN A 120 -8.61 1.17 -0.59
N LYS A 121 -9.15 0.28 -1.44
CA LYS A 121 -10.11 0.65 -2.49
C LYS A 121 -11.29 -0.33 -2.55
N GLY A 122 -12.29 -0.01 -3.34
CA GLY A 122 -13.42 -0.90 -3.61
C GLY A 122 -14.78 -0.24 -3.48
N VAL A 123 -14.85 1.09 -3.37
CA VAL A 123 -16.10 1.87 -3.42
C VAL A 123 -16.81 1.61 -4.74
N SER A 124 -16.11 1.70 -5.87
CA SER A 124 -16.65 1.43 -7.21
C SER A 124 -17.24 0.04 -7.36
N THR A 125 -16.66 -0.98 -6.71
CA THR A 125 -17.14 -2.36 -6.77
C THR A 125 -18.48 -2.57 -6.06
N ARG A 126 -18.87 -1.63 -5.19
CA ARG A 126 -20.08 -1.68 -4.37
C ARG A 126 -21.14 -0.64 -4.75
N GLN A 127 -20.79 0.30 -5.61
CA GLN A 127 -21.63 1.46 -5.96
C GLN A 127 -22.97 1.13 -6.61
N ASN A 128 -23.15 -0.10 -7.11
CA ASN A 128 -24.41 -0.56 -7.70
C ASN A 128 -25.33 -1.28 -6.69
N LYS A 129 -24.84 -1.53 -5.47
CA LYS A 129 -25.66 -2.08 -4.38
C LYS A 129 -26.44 -0.95 -3.73
N VAL A 130 -27.77 -1.07 -3.63
CA VAL A 130 -28.68 -0.01 -3.18
C VAL A 130 -28.24 0.57 -1.82
N ILE A 131 -27.99 -0.29 -0.84
CA ILE A 131 -27.61 0.13 0.51
C ILE A 131 -26.25 0.83 0.48
N ASP A 132 -25.23 0.21 -0.14
CA ASP A 132 -23.88 0.78 -0.20
C ASP A 132 -23.88 2.14 -0.93
N ASN A 133 -24.60 2.24 -2.05
CA ASN A 133 -24.74 3.49 -2.79
C ASN A 133 -25.40 4.60 -1.96
N PHE A 134 -26.44 4.28 -1.19
CA PHE A 134 -27.08 5.22 -0.26
C PHE A 134 -26.09 5.67 0.82
N LEU A 135 -25.39 4.74 1.45
CA LEU A 135 -24.42 5.05 2.51
C LEU A 135 -23.25 5.88 1.97
N TYR A 136 -22.69 5.55 0.79
CA TYR A 136 -21.61 6.33 0.20
C TYR A 136 -22.01 7.77 -0.10
N ARG A 137 -23.23 8.02 -0.61
CA ARG A 137 -23.72 9.40 -0.82
C ARG A 137 -23.70 10.24 0.45
N HIS A 138 -24.07 9.66 1.59
CA HIS A 138 -24.04 10.36 2.88
C HIS A 138 -22.62 10.44 3.45
N PHE A 139 -21.85 9.38 3.25
CA PHE A 139 -20.47 9.31 3.75
C PHE A 139 -19.59 10.39 3.13
N PHE A 140 -19.58 10.50 1.80
CA PHE A 140 -18.71 11.44 1.07
C PHE A 140 -19.21 12.89 1.05
N LYS A 141 -20.47 13.11 1.41
CA LYS A 141 -21.01 14.46 1.45
C LYS A 141 -20.17 15.37 2.37
N ASP A 142 -19.76 16.53 1.87
CA ASP A 142 -19.02 17.55 2.62
C ASP A 142 -17.69 17.05 3.22
N LEU A 143 -17.02 16.07 2.58
CA LEU A 143 -15.71 15.59 2.98
C LEU A 143 -14.60 16.05 2.02
N LYS A 144 -13.38 16.12 2.56
CA LYS A 144 -12.14 16.06 1.80
C LYS A 144 -11.61 14.62 1.87
N VAL A 145 -11.04 14.16 0.75
CA VAL A 145 -10.53 12.79 0.62
C VAL A 145 -9.07 12.82 0.19
N ILE A 146 -8.24 12.04 0.86
CA ILE A 146 -6.85 11.81 0.48
C ILE A 146 -6.77 10.43 -0.17
N LEU A 147 -6.19 10.37 -1.38
CA LEU A 147 -5.92 9.14 -2.12
C LEU A 147 -4.42 8.98 -2.32
N LEU A 148 -3.95 7.73 -2.43
CA LEU A 148 -2.52 7.42 -2.59
C LEU A 148 -2.00 7.72 -4.01
N ALA A 149 -2.89 7.78 -4.98
CA ALA A 149 -2.56 8.02 -6.38
C ALA A 149 -3.76 8.61 -7.12
N ASP A 150 -3.49 9.35 -8.20
CA ASP A 150 -4.52 9.94 -9.03
C ASP A 150 -5.41 8.89 -9.71
N THR A 151 -4.83 7.77 -10.11
CA THR A 151 -5.55 6.61 -10.70
C THR A 151 -6.61 6.03 -9.77
N LEU A 152 -6.49 6.21 -8.45
CA LEU A 152 -7.50 5.76 -7.48
C LEU A 152 -8.73 6.66 -7.41
N TYR A 153 -8.72 7.81 -8.08
CA TYR A 153 -9.90 8.69 -8.15
C TYR A 153 -11.10 8.00 -8.80
N ASP A 154 -10.87 7.12 -9.76
CA ASP A 154 -11.94 6.36 -10.41
C ASP A 154 -12.76 5.49 -9.46
N ASP A 155 -12.17 5.07 -8.33
CA ASP A 155 -12.88 4.30 -7.31
C ASP A 155 -13.94 5.13 -6.57
N VAL A 156 -13.75 6.44 -6.45
CA VAL A 156 -14.61 7.33 -5.64
C VAL A 156 -15.32 8.43 -6.43
N ARG A 157 -15.00 8.66 -7.71
CA ARG A 157 -15.46 9.77 -8.55
C ARG A 157 -16.98 9.95 -8.62
N LYS A 158 -17.76 8.89 -8.38
CA LYS A 158 -19.22 8.96 -8.35
C LYS A 158 -19.75 9.78 -7.17
N TYR A 159 -18.96 9.90 -6.09
CA TYR A 159 -19.43 10.45 -4.81
C TYR A 159 -18.69 11.71 -4.40
N ILE A 160 -17.53 11.98 -4.96
CA ILE A 160 -16.73 13.15 -4.61
C ILE A 160 -16.13 13.81 -5.84
N LYS A 161 -16.17 15.14 -5.87
CA LYS A 161 -15.56 15.92 -6.93
C LYS A 161 -14.04 15.97 -6.77
N LYS A 162 -13.32 16.07 -7.89
CA LYS A 162 -11.85 16.10 -7.93
C LYS A 162 -11.25 17.23 -7.08
N GLU A 163 -11.91 18.38 -7.02
CA GLU A 163 -11.50 19.55 -6.22
C GLU A 163 -11.47 19.30 -4.70
N ASN A 164 -12.15 18.24 -4.25
CA ASN A 164 -12.17 17.79 -2.85
C ASN A 164 -11.24 16.59 -2.59
N VAL A 165 -10.35 16.28 -3.54
CA VAL A 165 -9.41 15.18 -3.45
C VAL A 165 -7.99 15.69 -3.38
N TYR A 166 -7.24 15.25 -2.38
CA TYR A 166 -5.80 15.39 -2.27
C TYR A 166 -5.11 14.10 -2.70
N ILE A 167 -3.93 14.22 -3.29
CA ILE A 167 -3.09 13.06 -3.61
C ILE A 167 -1.91 13.04 -2.64
N CYS A 168 -1.78 11.95 -1.89
CA CYS A 168 -0.71 11.73 -0.93
C CYS A 168 -0.16 10.31 -1.07
N PRO A 169 0.81 10.08 -1.97
CA PRO A 169 1.50 8.81 -2.08
C PRO A 169 2.12 8.39 -0.76
N ASN A 170 2.11 7.08 -0.47
CA ASN A 170 2.80 6.53 0.67
C ASN A 170 4.32 6.76 0.57
N GLY A 171 4.96 6.82 1.71
CA GLY A 171 6.42 6.83 1.84
C GLY A 171 6.90 5.77 2.83
N ILE A 172 8.13 5.33 2.65
CA ILE A 172 8.80 4.40 3.56
C ILE A 172 10.12 5.00 4.07
N PRO A 173 10.63 4.55 5.24
CA PRO A 173 11.95 4.95 5.71
C PRO A 173 13.02 4.70 4.66
N ALA A 174 13.83 5.71 4.38
CA ALA A 174 14.98 5.55 3.50
C ALA A 174 16.11 4.87 4.27
N THR A 175 16.65 3.79 3.72
CA THR A 175 17.83 3.10 4.25
C THR A 175 19.08 3.68 3.62
N ILE A 176 20.02 4.13 4.46
CA ILE A 176 21.30 4.69 4.04
C ILE A 176 22.32 3.56 3.88
N GLY A 177 23.22 3.69 2.90
CA GLY A 177 24.35 2.76 2.74
C GLY A 177 23.98 1.40 2.15
N LEU A 178 22.83 1.31 1.47
CA LEU A 178 22.44 0.08 0.77
C LEU A 178 23.51 -0.27 -0.29
N LYS A 179 24.00 -1.50 -0.22
CA LYS A 179 24.96 -2.03 -1.19
C LYS A 179 24.32 -3.23 -1.87
N LYS A 180 24.43 -3.31 -3.19
CA LYS A 180 24.21 -4.55 -3.91
C LYS A 180 25.36 -5.51 -3.57
N LYS A 181 25.04 -6.79 -3.45
CA LYS A 181 26.00 -7.86 -3.34
C LYS A 181 26.33 -8.37 -4.75
N GLU A 182 27.57 -8.76 -4.97
CA GLU A 182 27.93 -9.51 -6.17
C GLU A 182 27.21 -10.86 -6.17
N HIS A 183 26.75 -11.27 -7.32
CA HIS A 183 26.02 -12.53 -7.51
C HIS A 183 26.26 -13.06 -8.94
N ASP A 184 26.06 -14.36 -9.10
CA ASP A 184 26.11 -15.00 -10.40
C ASP A 184 24.73 -14.97 -11.09
N GLY A 185 24.72 -14.82 -12.42
CA GLY A 185 23.52 -14.87 -13.23
C GLY A 185 22.60 -13.66 -13.04
N PHE A 186 21.40 -13.73 -13.59
CA PHE A 186 20.38 -12.68 -13.49
C PHE A 186 19.31 -13.07 -12.47
N ASN A 187 19.12 -12.25 -11.45
CA ASN A 187 18.26 -12.55 -10.31
C ASN A 187 16.92 -11.77 -10.37
N ILE A 188 15.84 -12.51 -10.46
CA ILE A 188 14.46 -12.01 -10.45
C ILE A 188 13.90 -12.18 -9.03
N LEU A 189 13.39 -11.11 -8.44
CA LEU A 189 12.78 -11.15 -7.10
C LEU A 189 11.27 -10.92 -7.19
N PHE A 190 10.50 -11.82 -6.58
CA PHE A 190 9.11 -11.63 -6.20
C PHE A 190 9.01 -11.57 -4.68
N LEU A 191 8.36 -10.55 -4.13
CA LEU A 191 8.16 -10.43 -2.69
C LEU A 191 6.72 -10.01 -2.38
N SER A 192 5.90 -10.97 -1.98
CA SER A 192 4.51 -10.78 -1.52
C SER A 192 3.98 -12.07 -0.91
N ASN A 193 2.80 -12.02 -0.28
CA ASN A 193 2.08 -13.25 0.06
C ASN A 193 1.90 -14.13 -1.18
N MET A 194 2.08 -15.44 -1.01
CA MET A 194 1.94 -16.44 -2.07
C MET A 194 0.46 -16.63 -2.43
N MET A 195 -0.05 -15.70 -3.22
CA MET A 195 -1.45 -15.62 -3.67
C MET A 195 -1.52 -15.57 -5.20
N ARG A 196 -2.56 -16.21 -5.75
CA ARG A 196 -2.82 -16.17 -7.21
C ARG A 196 -2.95 -14.73 -7.71
N GLU A 197 -3.76 -13.93 -7.01
CA GLU A 197 -4.00 -12.54 -7.40
C GLU A 197 -2.76 -11.62 -7.26
N LYS A 198 -1.69 -12.07 -6.61
CA LYS A 198 -0.40 -11.37 -6.58
C LYS A 198 0.48 -11.69 -7.80
N GLY A 199 -0.02 -12.55 -8.71
CA GLY A 199 0.65 -12.87 -9.96
C GLY A 199 1.74 -13.94 -9.85
N VAL A 200 1.70 -14.77 -8.79
CA VAL A 200 2.69 -15.85 -8.58
C VAL A 200 2.76 -16.76 -9.79
N TRP A 201 1.61 -17.18 -10.32
CA TRP A 201 1.57 -18.09 -11.48
C TRP A 201 1.98 -17.41 -12.78
N ASP A 202 1.66 -16.14 -12.95
CA ASP A 202 2.10 -15.37 -14.13
C ASP A 202 3.63 -15.31 -14.20
N LEU A 203 4.30 -15.12 -13.06
CA LEU A 203 5.77 -15.12 -13.03
C LEU A 203 6.35 -16.52 -13.22
N VAL A 204 5.74 -17.57 -12.64
CA VAL A 204 6.17 -18.97 -12.86
C VAL A 204 6.05 -19.33 -14.34
N ASP A 205 4.95 -18.96 -15.00
CA ASP A 205 4.74 -19.22 -16.42
C ASP A 205 5.71 -18.41 -17.30
N ALA A 206 6.03 -17.17 -16.92
CA ALA A 206 7.09 -16.40 -17.57
C ALA A 206 8.48 -17.06 -17.40
N CYS A 207 8.80 -17.59 -16.22
CA CYS A 207 10.05 -18.34 -15.99
C CYS A 207 10.13 -19.58 -16.89
N LYS A 208 9.03 -20.29 -17.11
CA LYS A 208 8.98 -21.41 -18.06
C LYS A 208 9.38 -20.96 -19.47
N ILE A 209 8.82 -19.85 -19.95
CA ILE A 209 9.12 -19.31 -21.28
C ILE A 209 10.60 -18.90 -21.36
N LEU A 210 11.16 -18.24 -20.34
CA LEU A 210 12.57 -17.85 -20.30
C LEU A 210 13.50 -19.07 -20.36
N LYS A 211 13.19 -20.14 -19.63
CA LYS A 211 13.91 -21.41 -19.70
C LYS A 211 13.87 -22.00 -21.10
N GLU A 212 12.69 -22.04 -21.76
CA GLU A 212 12.51 -22.54 -23.13
C GLU A 212 13.30 -21.72 -24.15
N LYS A 213 13.55 -20.43 -23.88
CA LYS A 213 14.45 -19.56 -24.65
C LYS A 213 15.94 -19.79 -24.32
N GLY A 214 16.28 -20.69 -23.40
CA GLY A 214 17.64 -21.02 -23.00
C GLY A 214 18.36 -19.93 -22.18
N LEU A 215 17.62 -19.05 -21.52
CA LEU A 215 18.19 -17.97 -20.72
C LEU A 215 18.65 -18.47 -19.35
N ASN A 216 19.75 -17.90 -18.84
CA ASN A 216 20.26 -18.18 -17.51
C ASN A 216 19.74 -17.14 -16.51
N PHE A 217 18.99 -17.57 -15.50
CA PHE A 217 18.41 -16.72 -14.47
C PHE A 217 18.11 -17.51 -13.20
N HIS A 218 17.93 -16.79 -12.08
CA HIS A 218 17.37 -17.31 -10.84
C HIS A 218 16.16 -16.48 -10.43
N CYS A 219 15.07 -17.12 -10.05
CA CYS A 219 13.85 -16.45 -9.61
C CYS A 219 13.55 -16.81 -8.15
N HIS A 220 13.51 -15.79 -7.30
CA HIS A 220 13.35 -15.90 -5.85
C HIS A 220 11.94 -15.46 -5.46
N PHE A 221 11.15 -16.40 -4.93
CA PHE A 221 9.84 -16.10 -4.36
C PHE A 221 9.95 -15.99 -2.84
N VAL A 222 9.65 -14.82 -2.31
CA VAL A 222 9.72 -14.54 -0.87
C VAL A 222 8.35 -14.08 -0.39
N GLY A 223 7.75 -14.80 0.55
CA GLY A 223 6.46 -14.43 1.12
C GLY A 223 5.77 -15.55 1.88
N LYS A 224 4.78 -15.15 2.66
CA LYS A 224 3.96 -16.09 3.42
C LYS A 224 3.06 -16.89 2.48
N TRP A 225 3.00 -18.20 2.67
CA TRP A 225 2.03 -19.06 2.03
C TRP A 225 0.60 -18.63 2.36
N SER A 226 -0.28 -18.60 1.35
CA SER A 226 -1.66 -18.13 1.46
C SER A 226 -2.63 -19.08 0.73
N ASP A 227 -3.27 -18.66 -0.37
CA ASP A 227 -4.10 -19.52 -1.22
C ASP A 227 -3.27 -20.47 -2.11
N ILE A 228 -1.96 -20.19 -2.24
CA ILE A 228 -0.98 -21.12 -2.80
C ILE A 228 -0.19 -21.71 -1.63
N SER A 229 -0.29 -23.04 -1.46
CA SER A 229 0.50 -23.77 -0.47
C SER A 229 1.92 -24.07 -1.00
N GLU A 230 2.86 -24.30 -0.09
CA GLU A 230 4.22 -24.70 -0.44
C GLU A 230 4.23 -25.96 -1.32
N LYS A 231 3.42 -26.97 -0.94
CA LYS A 231 3.29 -28.20 -1.72
C LYS A 231 2.80 -27.92 -3.15
N THR A 232 1.74 -27.14 -3.29
CA THR A 232 1.16 -26.81 -4.61
C THR A 232 2.16 -26.05 -5.49
N PHE A 233 2.95 -25.15 -4.88
CA PHE A 233 4.01 -24.42 -5.58
C PHE A 233 5.10 -25.36 -6.07
N ASN A 234 5.66 -26.18 -5.19
CA ASN A 234 6.75 -27.09 -5.51
C ASN A 234 6.33 -28.18 -6.52
N ASP A 235 5.12 -28.71 -6.41
CA ASP A 235 4.58 -29.67 -7.38
C ASP A 235 4.54 -29.05 -8.79
N ARG A 236 4.13 -27.77 -8.94
CA ARG A 236 4.11 -27.07 -10.22
C ARG A 236 5.51 -26.77 -10.75
N ILE A 237 6.43 -26.31 -9.88
CA ILE A 237 7.84 -26.09 -10.27
C ILE A 237 8.47 -27.38 -10.80
N ASN A 238 8.23 -28.52 -10.15
CA ASN A 238 8.72 -29.84 -10.56
C ASN A 238 8.10 -30.24 -11.92
N ALA A 239 6.78 -30.11 -12.07
CA ALA A 239 6.09 -30.46 -13.30
C ALA A 239 6.57 -29.65 -14.52
N LEU A 240 7.02 -28.41 -14.32
CA LEU A 240 7.56 -27.53 -15.36
C LEU A 240 9.09 -27.69 -15.52
N GLY A 241 9.74 -28.49 -14.67
CA GLY A 241 11.20 -28.67 -14.69
C GLY A 241 11.97 -27.40 -14.35
N LEU A 242 11.44 -26.57 -13.45
CA LEU A 242 12.02 -25.27 -13.08
C LEU A 242 12.87 -25.29 -11.80
N GLN A 243 13.19 -26.48 -11.25
CA GLN A 243 13.87 -26.65 -9.94
C GLN A 243 15.22 -25.93 -9.85
N ASN A 244 15.92 -25.82 -10.98
CA ASN A 244 17.22 -25.16 -11.05
C ASN A 244 17.14 -23.64 -11.27
N TYR A 245 15.93 -23.11 -11.49
CA TYR A 245 15.69 -21.71 -11.84
C TYR A 245 14.87 -20.97 -10.80
N VAL A 246 13.95 -21.67 -10.11
CA VAL A 246 12.91 -21.06 -9.25
C VAL A 246 12.96 -21.63 -7.86
N ASN A 247 13.07 -20.76 -6.86
CA ASN A 247 13.09 -21.12 -5.45
C ASN A 247 12.10 -20.28 -4.64
N ALA A 248 11.44 -20.88 -3.66
CA ALA A 248 10.59 -20.19 -2.70
C ALA A 248 11.14 -20.34 -1.28
N TYR A 249 11.19 -19.23 -0.54
CA TYR A 249 11.89 -19.14 0.75
C TYR A 249 10.95 -18.93 1.94
N GLY A 250 9.63 -18.93 1.71
CA GLY A 250 8.66 -18.60 2.74
C GLY A 250 8.73 -17.12 3.16
N ALA A 251 8.12 -16.78 4.28
CA ALA A 251 8.12 -15.42 4.79
C ALA A 251 9.50 -15.03 5.34
N LYS A 252 10.01 -13.87 4.93
CA LYS A 252 11.24 -13.26 5.43
C LYS A 252 10.97 -11.83 5.90
N TYR A 253 11.67 -11.38 6.93
CA TYR A 253 11.49 -10.07 7.54
C TYR A 253 12.85 -9.46 7.89
N GLY A 254 12.90 -8.14 8.08
CA GLY A 254 14.14 -7.46 8.48
C GLY A 254 15.31 -7.74 7.53
N GLU A 255 16.47 -8.04 8.09
CA GLU A 255 17.69 -8.28 7.31
C GLU A 255 17.59 -9.48 6.38
N ASP A 256 16.96 -10.58 6.79
CA ASP A 256 16.74 -11.75 5.92
C ASP A 256 15.97 -11.41 4.64
N LYS A 257 15.05 -10.43 4.72
CA LYS A 257 14.33 -9.91 3.55
C LYS A 257 15.23 -9.01 2.70
N ASN A 258 16.05 -8.17 3.36
CA ASN A 258 16.92 -7.22 2.69
C ASN A 258 17.98 -7.91 1.82
N GLU A 259 18.45 -9.10 2.22
CA GLU A 259 19.39 -9.89 1.43
C GLU A 259 18.89 -10.19 0.02
N PHE A 260 17.59 -10.45 -0.15
CA PHE A 260 17.01 -10.69 -1.48
C PHE A 260 17.02 -9.43 -2.36
N PHE A 261 16.76 -8.25 -1.77
CA PHE A 261 16.90 -6.99 -2.52
C PHE A 261 18.36 -6.69 -2.89
N GLN A 262 19.34 -7.11 -2.08
CA GLN A 262 20.76 -6.87 -2.36
C GLN A 262 21.27 -7.64 -3.57
N ILE A 263 20.69 -8.79 -3.87
CA ILE A 263 21.10 -9.64 -5.01
C ILE A 263 20.17 -9.52 -6.23
N ALA A 264 19.02 -8.84 -6.13
CA ALA A 264 18.07 -8.77 -7.21
C ALA A 264 18.48 -7.78 -8.31
N ASP A 265 18.36 -8.19 -9.57
CA ASP A 265 18.48 -7.31 -10.74
C ASP A 265 17.16 -6.67 -11.10
N VAL A 266 16.06 -7.45 -11.04
CA VAL A 266 14.73 -6.99 -11.34
C VAL A 266 13.75 -7.45 -10.26
N PHE A 267 12.84 -6.54 -9.89
CA PHE A 267 11.72 -6.84 -9.00
C PHE A 267 10.45 -7.01 -9.82
N VAL A 268 9.77 -8.12 -9.64
CA VAL A 268 8.56 -8.46 -10.41
C VAL A 268 7.37 -8.61 -9.48
N PHE A 269 6.36 -7.78 -9.70
CA PHE A 269 5.13 -7.79 -8.91
C PHE A 269 3.91 -7.71 -9.83
N PRO A 270 3.57 -8.79 -10.56
CA PRO A 270 2.55 -8.79 -11.62
C PRO A 270 1.15 -8.94 -11.01
N THR A 271 0.86 -8.13 -9.99
CA THR A 271 -0.37 -8.21 -9.19
C THR A 271 -1.61 -7.81 -9.97
N PHE A 272 -2.67 -8.59 -9.82
CA PHE A 272 -4.04 -8.21 -10.19
C PHE A 272 -4.97 -8.28 -8.96
N TYR A 273 -4.38 -8.21 -7.77
CA TYR A 273 -5.11 -8.23 -6.51
C TYR A 273 -6.02 -7.02 -6.41
N HIS A 274 -7.32 -7.27 -6.46
CA HIS A 274 -8.34 -6.23 -6.53
C HIS A 274 -8.35 -5.21 -5.38
N ASN A 275 -7.65 -5.50 -4.28
CA ASN A 275 -7.46 -4.55 -3.17
C ASN A 275 -6.06 -3.91 -3.17
N GLU A 276 -5.22 -4.16 -4.19
CA GLU A 276 -3.93 -3.46 -4.29
C GLU A 276 -4.16 -1.98 -4.52
N THR A 277 -3.54 -1.14 -3.70
CA THR A 277 -3.71 0.31 -3.78
C THR A 277 -2.45 1.05 -4.17
N PHE A 278 -1.26 0.54 -3.79
CA PHE A 278 -0.03 1.28 -4.01
C PHE A 278 1.19 0.39 -4.25
N GLY A 279 1.32 -0.73 -3.51
CA GLY A 279 2.45 -1.64 -3.64
C GLY A 279 3.70 -1.13 -2.92
N LEU A 280 3.69 -1.05 -1.58
CA LEU A 280 4.84 -0.59 -0.78
C LEU A 280 6.13 -1.36 -1.10
N VAL A 281 6.02 -2.63 -1.49
CA VAL A 281 7.16 -3.47 -1.90
C VAL A 281 7.90 -2.94 -3.14
N LEU A 282 7.21 -2.17 -3.99
CA LEU A 282 7.84 -1.48 -5.14
C LEU A 282 8.77 -0.36 -4.64
N LEU A 283 8.37 0.37 -3.61
CA LEU A 283 9.22 1.39 -3.00
C LEU A 283 10.46 0.76 -2.35
N GLU A 284 10.28 -0.41 -1.73
CA GLU A 284 11.40 -1.19 -1.17
C GLU A 284 12.38 -1.58 -2.27
N ALA A 285 11.91 -2.07 -3.42
CA ALA A 285 12.77 -2.40 -4.57
C ALA A 285 13.47 -1.15 -5.15
N MET A 286 12.72 -0.07 -5.35
CA MET A 286 13.25 1.18 -5.90
C MET A 286 14.39 1.76 -5.05
N GLN A 287 14.29 1.67 -3.70
CA GLN A 287 15.39 2.16 -2.85
C GLN A 287 16.69 1.34 -2.97
N TYR A 288 16.64 0.10 -3.49
CA TYR A 288 17.81 -0.70 -3.83
C TYR A 288 18.29 -0.52 -5.28
N SER A 289 17.77 0.48 -6.00
CA SER A 289 18.07 0.69 -7.43
C SER A 289 17.73 -0.52 -8.29
N ILE A 290 16.60 -1.18 -8.04
CA ILE A 290 16.14 -2.35 -8.78
C ILE A 290 15.06 -1.91 -9.76
N ALA A 291 15.19 -2.27 -11.03
CA ALA A 291 14.15 -2.08 -12.03
C ALA A 291 12.89 -2.88 -11.65
N CYS A 292 11.70 -2.31 -11.84
CA CYS A 292 10.46 -2.93 -11.43
C CYS A 292 9.60 -3.32 -12.64
N ILE A 293 9.02 -4.52 -12.65
CA ILE A 293 7.96 -4.91 -13.59
C ILE A 293 6.70 -5.18 -12.78
N SER A 294 5.61 -4.47 -13.13
CA SER A 294 4.32 -4.67 -12.46
C SER A 294 3.17 -4.42 -13.43
N THR A 295 1.95 -4.40 -12.91
CA THR A 295 0.73 -4.20 -13.70
C THR A 295 0.12 -2.81 -13.46
N ASP A 296 -0.92 -2.49 -14.21
CA ASP A 296 -1.72 -1.26 -14.07
C ASP A 296 -2.72 -1.30 -12.90
N GLU A 297 -2.50 -2.15 -11.87
CA GLU A 297 -3.42 -2.29 -10.74
C GLU A 297 -3.30 -1.13 -9.74
N GLY A 298 -4.43 -0.53 -9.40
CA GLY A 298 -4.52 0.50 -8.35
C GLY A 298 -3.65 1.73 -8.61
N GLY A 299 -2.79 2.06 -7.66
CA GLY A 299 -1.85 3.17 -7.73
C GLY A 299 -0.46 2.81 -8.26
N VAL A 300 -0.23 1.56 -8.68
CA VAL A 300 1.07 1.10 -9.20
C VAL A 300 1.58 1.98 -10.36
N PRO A 301 0.73 2.44 -11.33
CA PRO A 301 1.18 3.32 -12.41
C PRO A 301 1.70 4.69 -11.93
N SER A 302 1.37 5.11 -10.70
CA SER A 302 1.95 6.32 -10.11
C SER A 302 3.33 6.06 -9.48
N VAL A 303 3.62 4.81 -9.11
CA VAL A 303 4.91 4.40 -8.57
C VAL A 303 5.91 4.15 -9.69
N ILE A 304 5.56 3.28 -10.64
CA ILE A 304 6.42 2.94 -11.79
C ILE A 304 6.12 3.89 -12.94
N GLU A 305 7.13 4.58 -13.43
CA GLU A 305 7.09 5.33 -14.69
C GLU A 305 7.49 4.36 -15.82
N ASN A 306 6.49 3.98 -16.65
CA ASN A 306 6.68 2.97 -17.69
C ASN A 306 7.84 3.33 -18.63
N GLU A 307 8.69 2.35 -18.93
CA GLU A 307 9.88 2.45 -19.79
C GLU A 307 11.00 3.35 -19.24
N LYS A 308 10.84 3.91 -18.04
CA LYS A 308 11.85 4.76 -17.41
C LYS A 308 12.35 4.19 -16.08
N THR A 309 11.46 3.81 -15.16
CA THR A 309 11.83 3.19 -13.88
C THR A 309 11.53 1.70 -13.83
N GLY A 310 11.05 1.16 -14.94
CA GLY A 310 10.62 -0.22 -15.10
C GLY A 310 9.52 -0.35 -16.15
N PHE A 311 8.74 -1.44 -16.09
CA PHE A 311 7.66 -1.70 -17.03
C PHE A 311 6.32 -1.87 -16.33
N ILE A 312 5.26 -1.30 -16.94
CA ILE A 312 3.86 -1.60 -16.62
C ILE A 312 3.33 -2.51 -17.74
N ILE A 313 2.84 -3.67 -17.36
CA ILE A 313 2.24 -4.65 -18.27
C ILE A 313 0.76 -4.86 -17.96
N GLY A 314 0.04 -5.48 -18.86
CA GLY A 314 -1.34 -5.92 -18.59
C GLY A 314 -1.39 -7.07 -17.58
N LYS A 315 -2.53 -7.23 -16.91
CA LYS A 315 -2.80 -8.32 -15.96
C LYS A 315 -2.91 -9.65 -16.68
N ASN A 316 -2.47 -10.74 -16.03
CA ASN A 316 -2.52 -12.10 -16.55
C ASN A 316 -1.87 -12.22 -17.96
N GLN A 317 -0.69 -11.63 -18.13
CA GLN A 317 0.06 -11.64 -19.39
C GLN A 317 1.49 -12.21 -19.21
N PRO A 318 1.63 -13.51 -18.90
CA PRO A 318 2.95 -14.12 -18.67
C PRO A 318 3.89 -14.04 -19.88
N ILE A 319 3.36 -14.04 -21.12
CA ILE A 319 4.16 -13.88 -22.34
C ILE A 319 4.80 -12.51 -22.38
N ILE A 320 4.02 -11.44 -22.18
CA ILE A 320 4.55 -10.06 -22.15
C ILE A 320 5.54 -9.88 -20.99
N LEU A 321 5.23 -10.48 -19.83
CA LEU A 321 6.15 -10.49 -18.70
C LEU A 321 7.50 -11.14 -19.08
N SER A 322 7.46 -12.31 -19.73
CA SER A 322 8.67 -12.99 -20.18
C SER A 322 9.47 -12.16 -21.20
N ASP A 323 8.80 -11.44 -22.11
CA ASP A 323 9.46 -10.61 -23.12
C ASP A 323 10.15 -9.40 -22.47
N LYS A 324 9.55 -8.77 -21.44
CA LYS A 324 10.18 -7.69 -20.69
C LYS A 324 11.35 -8.18 -19.85
N LEU A 325 11.26 -9.38 -19.25
CA LEU A 325 12.36 -10.03 -18.55
C LEU A 325 13.50 -10.40 -19.51
N ASP A 326 13.20 -10.99 -20.67
CA ASP A 326 14.19 -11.31 -21.71
C ASP A 326 14.95 -10.06 -22.16
N LEU A 327 14.22 -8.95 -22.35
CA LEU A 327 14.82 -7.65 -22.70
C LEU A 327 15.83 -7.20 -21.64
N LEU A 328 15.48 -7.27 -20.34
CA LEU A 328 16.36 -6.84 -19.26
C LEU A 328 17.54 -7.79 -19.06
N ILE A 329 17.34 -9.11 -19.17
CA ILE A 329 18.42 -10.12 -19.10
C ILE A 329 19.48 -9.85 -20.19
N LYS A 330 19.05 -9.54 -21.41
CA LYS A 330 19.95 -9.26 -22.53
C LYS A 330 20.55 -7.87 -22.52
N ASN A 331 20.00 -6.95 -21.73
CA ASN A 331 20.43 -5.55 -21.65
C ASN A 331 20.66 -5.10 -20.19
N PRO A 332 21.72 -5.56 -19.51
CA PRO A 332 22.00 -5.21 -18.12
C PRO A 332 22.15 -3.69 -17.89
N ASN A 333 22.66 -2.95 -18.88
CA ASN A 333 22.76 -1.50 -18.80
C ASN A 333 21.38 -0.84 -18.69
N LEU A 334 20.41 -1.24 -19.52
CA LEU A 334 19.02 -0.76 -19.44
C LEU A 334 18.41 -1.09 -18.09
N CYS A 335 18.63 -2.31 -17.58
CA CYS A 335 18.15 -2.72 -16.27
C CYS A 335 18.68 -1.80 -15.16
N ASN A 336 19.98 -1.52 -15.17
CA ASN A 336 20.64 -0.62 -14.23
C ASN A 336 20.15 0.84 -14.35
N GLU A 337 19.97 1.35 -15.57
CA GLU A 337 19.45 2.69 -15.83
C GLU A 337 18.04 2.85 -15.25
N MET A 338 17.15 1.88 -15.49
CA MET A 338 15.80 1.86 -14.94
C MET A 338 15.83 1.78 -13.40
N GLY A 339 16.67 0.94 -12.83
CA GLY A 339 16.82 0.82 -11.39
C GLY A 339 17.28 2.13 -10.74
N ASN A 340 18.27 2.79 -11.33
CA ASN A 340 18.80 4.09 -10.85
C ASN A 340 17.76 5.21 -11.01
N ALA A 341 17.01 5.24 -12.10
CA ALA A 341 15.89 6.16 -12.27
C ALA A 341 14.79 5.92 -11.22
N GLY A 342 14.50 4.65 -10.91
CA GLY A 342 13.60 4.24 -9.82
C GLY A 342 14.08 4.76 -8.48
N ARG A 343 15.36 4.57 -8.13
CA ARG A 343 15.96 5.09 -6.89
C ARG A 343 15.81 6.60 -6.78
N LYS A 344 16.12 7.33 -7.84
CA LYS A 344 15.98 8.79 -7.87
C LYS A 344 14.54 9.22 -7.62
N LYS A 345 13.56 8.57 -8.26
CA LYS A 345 12.14 8.84 -8.04
C LYS A 345 11.74 8.52 -6.59
N PHE A 346 12.19 7.40 -6.02
CA PHE A 346 11.97 7.05 -4.62
C PHE A 346 12.45 8.16 -3.68
N GLU A 347 13.67 8.66 -3.87
CA GLU A 347 14.26 9.71 -3.04
C GLU A 347 13.48 11.04 -3.13
N GLN A 348 12.98 11.36 -4.32
CA GLN A 348 12.23 12.59 -4.56
C GLN A 348 10.79 12.54 -4.05
N GLU A 349 10.13 11.37 -4.13
CA GLU A 349 8.68 11.30 -3.95
C GLU A 349 8.23 10.38 -2.82
N PHE A 350 8.96 9.30 -2.50
CA PHE A 350 8.45 8.18 -1.72
C PHE A 350 9.22 7.88 -0.42
N THR A 351 10.13 8.76 -0.01
CA THR A 351 10.70 8.64 1.33
C THR A 351 9.67 8.99 2.39
N LEU A 352 9.83 8.45 3.59
CA LEU A 352 8.97 8.77 4.73
C LEU A 352 8.91 10.28 4.97
N ASN A 353 10.06 10.98 4.87
CA ASN A 353 10.13 12.43 5.05
C ASN A 353 9.25 13.19 4.02
N GLN A 354 9.24 12.74 2.75
CA GLN A 354 8.37 13.35 1.73
C GLN A 354 6.88 13.10 2.01
N PHE A 355 6.53 11.91 2.46
CA PHE A 355 5.17 11.59 2.89
C PHE A 355 4.73 12.47 4.06
N GLU A 356 5.56 12.58 5.11
CA GLU A 356 5.25 13.38 6.30
C GLU A 356 5.08 14.86 5.97
N LYS A 357 5.96 15.44 5.14
CA LYS A 357 5.80 16.82 4.65
C LYS A 357 4.52 17.03 3.87
N ARG A 358 4.19 16.10 2.98
CA ARG A 358 2.99 16.18 2.13
C ARG A 358 1.71 16.09 2.96
N ILE A 359 1.63 15.12 3.87
CA ILE A 359 0.46 14.99 4.74
C ILE A 359 0.30 16.19 5.67
N THR A 360 1.40 16.73 6.21
CA THR A 360 1.37 17.96 7.02
C THR A 360 0.80 19.14 6.23
N GLY A 361 1.25 19.34 4.98
CA GLY A 361 0.71 20.38 4.11
C GLY A 361 -0.79 20.22 3.82
N ILE A 362 -1.24 19.00 3.56
CA ILE A 362 -2.66 18.67 3.34
C ILE A 362 -3.49 18.97 4.59
N LEU A 363 -3.01 18.57 5.78
CA LEU A 363 -3.71 18.81 7.03
C LEU A 363 -3.80 20.29 7.37
N ASN A 364 -2.75 21.08 7.12
CA ASN A 364 -2.77 22.55 7.27
C ASN A 364 -3.85 23.18 6.37
N ASP A 365 -3.90 22.78 5.09
CA ASP A 365 -4.93 23.26 4.16
C ASP A 365 -6.36 22.84 4.60
N ALA A 366 -6.51 21.63 5.12
CA ALA A 366 -7.79 21.13 5.61
C ALA A 366 -8.26 21.82 6.91
N VAL A 367 -7.35 22.23 7.78
CA VAL A 367 -7.68 23.04 8.98
C VAL A 367 -8.12 24.43 8.59
N ALA A 368 -7.44 25.06 7.63
CA ALA A 368 -7.68 26.45 7.22
C ALA A 368 -9.01 26.65 6.46
N LYS A 369 -9.48 25.66 5.73
CA LYS A 369 -10.74 25.65 4.97
C LYS A 369 -11.91 25.13 5.78
#